data_f0b8ab17766c0c100e916a6efb9ed1a6
#
_entry.id   f0b8ab17766c0c100e916a6efb9ed1a6
#
_cell.length_a   1.000
_cell.length_b   1.000
_cell.length_c   1.000
_cell.angle_alpha   90.00
_cell.angle_beta   90.00
_cell.angle_gamma   90.00
#
_symmetry.space_group_name_H-M   'P 1'
#
loop_
_entity.id
_entity.type
_entity.pdbx_description
1 polymer ?
#
loop_
_entity_poly.entity_id
_entity_poly.type
_entity_poly.pdbx_seq_one_letter_code
_entity_poly.pdbx_strand_id
1 'polypeptide(L)'
;AGLRQNFGTMTKPYHAGAAAQGGIVAAQLARMGYKTDPEALDGPWGFFQVAGSGVDPEAIHGKLGNPYAFVDPGVSIKPYPCGSLSHPSMDALLDLILEHDVQSQDVAAVRLGTTSNVLAALRYPEPQNELEAKFSIPFCLGILVLERHGGIEQFTDETVLRPDVREMMSRVTPYLHEGLEALGFQRIRSLVEVTLKDGTVLSQEASSSRGTPERPMTREELAAKFQDCSQWLLSAA
;
A
#
# COMPACT_ATOMS: atom_id res chain seq x y z
N ALA A 1 -5.02 -7.77 17.35
CA ALA A 1 -4.58 -6.67 16.50
C ALA A 1 -3.21 -6.99 15.92
N GLY A 2 -2.97 -6.57 14.65
CA GLY A 2 -1.71 -6.82 13.98
C GLY A 2 -0.66 -5.77 14.31
N LEU A 3 0.61 -6.18 14.23
CA LEU A 3 1.74 -5.28 14.39
C LEU A 3 2.32 -4.92 13.02
N ARG A 4 2.58 -3.63 12.80
CA ARG A 4 3.20 -3.10 11.57
C ARG A 4 4.60 -3.67 11.33
N GLN A 5 5.29 -4.12 12.40
CA GLN A 5 6.57 -4.81 12.32
C GLN A 5 6.53 -6.06 11.43
N ASN A 6 5.37 -6.69 11.24
CA ASN A 6 5.19 -7.89 10.42
C ASN A 6 4.94 -7.61 8.92
N PHE A 7 5.10 -6.36 8.45
CA PHE A 7 5.04 -6.08 7.02
C PHE A 7 6.18 -6.81 6.30
N GLY A 8 5.89 -7.42 5.15
CA GLY A 8 6.84 -8.26 4.40
C GLY A 8 6.95 -9.70 4.91
N THR A 9 6.04 -10.17 5.77
CA THR A 9 6.03 -11.53 6.29
C THR A 9 4.65 -12.19 6.16
N MET A 10 4.60 -13.53 6.25
CA MET A 10 3.35 -14.30 6.27
C MET A 10 2.43 -13.93 7.46
N THR A 11 2.99 -13.38 8.54
CA THR A 11 2.22 -12.98 9.72
C THR A 11 1.27 -11.81 9.42
N LYS A 12 1.60 -10.95 8.44
CA LYS A 12 0.72 -9.83 8.09
C LYS A 12 -0.68 -10.29 7.64
N PRO A 13 -0.87 -11.17 6.64
CA PRO A 13 -2.20 -11.68 6.31
C PRO A 13 -2.81 -12.53 7.42
N TYR A 14 -2.02 -13.25 8.19
CA TYR A 14 -2.48 -14.02 9.34
C TYR A 14 -3.19 -13.15 10.39
N HIS A 15 -2.78 -11.90 10.60
CA HIS A 15 -3.45 -11.00 11.54
C HIS A 15 -4.95 -10.83 11.24
N ALA A 16 -5.33 -10.72 9.97
CA ALA A 16 -6.74 -10.61 9.59
C ALA A 16 -7.49 -11.92 9.87
N GLY A 17 -6.89 -13.06 9.53
CA GLY A 17 -7.46 -14.38 9.82
C GLY A 17 -7.61 -14.65 11.32
N ALA A 18 -6.62 -14.31 12.12
CA ALA A 18 -6.66 -14.46 13.58
C ALA A 18 -7.74 -13.57 14.23
N ALA A 19 -7.92 -12.34 13.71
CA ALA A 19 -8.99 -11.47 14.19
C ALA A 19 -10.38 -12.02 13.84
N ALA A 20 -10.58 -12.53 12.64
CA ALA A 20 -11.84 -13.17 12.24
C ALA A 20 -12.14 -14.42 13.08
N GLN A 21 -11.13 -15.29 13.27
CA GLN A 21 -11.24 -16.47 14.15
C GLN A 21 -11.64 -16.08 15.57
N GLY A 22 -10.95 -15.07 16.15
CA GLY A 22 -11.25 -14.56 17.47
C GLY A 22 -12.70 -14.07 17.60
N GLY A 23 -13.21 -13.38 16.58
CA GLY A 23 -14.61 -12.93 16.54
C GLY A 23 -15.61 -14.07 16.52
N ILE A 24 -15.37 -15.11 15.72
CA ILE A 24 -16.22 -16.31 15.67
C ILE A 24 -16.22 -17.03 17.03
N VAL A 25 -15.05 -17.23 17.64
CA VAL A 25 -14.92 -17.88 18.96
C VAL A 25 -15.66 -17.07 20.02
N ALA A 26 -15.49 -15.74 20.04
CA ALA A 26 -16.17 -14.87 20.98
C ALA A 26 -17.70 -14.94 20.84
N ALA A 27 -18.22 -14.94 19.62
CA ALA A 27 -19.66 -15.08 19.35
C ALA A 27 -20.22 -16.45 19.82
N GLN A 28 -19.46 -17.53 19.61
CA GLN A 28 -19.85 -18.87 20.07
C GLN A 28 -19.87 -18.94 21.61
N LEU A 29 -18.84 -18.40 22.28
CA LEU A 29 -18.79 -18.34 23.73
C LEU A 29 -19.95 -17.52 24.30
N ALA A 30 -20.26 -16.36 23.74
CA ALA A 30 -21.42 -15.54 24.15
C ALA A 30 -22.73 -16.32 23.98
N ARG A 31 -22.93 -17.05 22.89
CA ARG A 31 -24.09 -17.91 22.67
C ARG A 31 -24.22 -19.02 23.72
N MET A 32 -23.09 -19.51 24.25
CA MET A 32 -23.05 -20.53 25.32
C MET A 32 -23.26 -19.92 26.72
N GLY A 33 -23.46 -18.60 26.82
CA GLY A 33 -23.70 -17.91 28.11
C GLY A 33 -22.41 -17.48 28.82
N TYR A 34 -21.24 -17.50 28.12
CA TYR A 34 -19.99 -16.98 28.66
C TYR A 34 -20.15 -15.49 28.97
N LYS A 35 -19.78 -15.07 30.17
CA LYS A 35 -19.88 -13.68 30.61
C LYS A 35 -18.52 -13.07 30.80
N THR A 36 -18.37 -11.84 30.37
CA THR A 36 -17.21 -10.99 30.63
C THR A 36 -17.64 -9.73 31.37
N ASP A 37 -16.67 -8.95 31.80
CA ASP A 37 -16.94 -7.62 32.35
C ASP A 37 -17.56 -6.72 31.26
N PRO A 38 -18.71 -6.07 31.54
CA PRO A 38 -19.36 -5.18 30.57
C PRO A 38 -18.51 -3.94 30.23
N GLU A 39 -17.60 -3.53 31.11
CA GLU A 39 -16.71 -2.39 30.94
C GLU A 39 -15.35 -2.79 30.31
N ALA A 40 -15.24 -4.00 29.74
CA ALA A 40 -13.97 -4.51 29.17
C ALA A 40 -13.34 -3.61 28.06
N LEU A 41 -14.13 -2.77 27.41
CA LEU A 41 -13.64 -1.82 26.41
C LEU A 41 -13.25 -0.47 27.00
N ASP A 42 -14.11 0.15 27.78
CA ASP A 42 -14.08 1.56 28.19
C ASP A 42 -13.87 1.79 29.69
N GLY A 43 -13.88 0.73 30.51
CA GLY A 43 -13.58 0.81 31.92
C GLY A 43 -12.15 1.27 32.23
N PRO A 44 -11.83 1.58 33.50
CA PRO A 44 -10.51 2.11 33.91
C PRO A 44 -9.32 1.22 33.53
N TRP A 45 -9.56 -0.09 33.43
CA TRP A 45 -8.59 -1.11 32.99
C TRP A 45 -8.99 -1.74 31.65
N GLY A 46 -9.92 -1.10 30.95
CA GLY A 46 -10.46 -1.57 29.69
C GLY A 46 -9.46 -1.39 28.52
N PHE A 47 -9.83 -1.99 27.39
CA PHE A 47 -8.98 -2.06 26.20
C PHE A 47 -8.49 -0.68 25.73
N PHE A 48 -9.34 0.34 25.76
CA PHE A 48 -8.98 1.67 25.26
C PHE A 48 -7.94 2.37 26.13
N GLN A 49 -7.92 2.08 27.42
CA GLN A 49 -6.91 2.61 28.35
C GLN A 49 -5.60 1.84 28.27
N VAL A 50 -5.67 0.50 28.23
CA VAL A 50 -4.47 -0.37 28.24
C VAL A 50 -3.76 -0.40 26.89
N ALA A 51 -4.50 -0.44 25.78
CA ALA A 51 -3.95 -0.54 24.43
C ALA A 51 -3.79 0.81 23.71
N GLY A 52 -4.29 1.89 24.29
CA GLY A 52 -4.23 3.25 23.74
C GLY A 52 -4.07 4.29 24.84
N SER A 53 -4.37 5.54 24.52
CA SER A 53 -4.35 6.68 25.44
C SER A 53 -5.77 7.08 25.90
N GLY A 54 -6.73 6.21 25.75
CA GLY A 54 -8.14 6.46 26.06
C GLY A 54 -9.04 6.44 24.81
N VAL A 55 -10.28 6.85 25.00
CA VAL A 55 -11.29 6.98 23.94
C VAL A 55 -12.08 8.27 24.14
N ASP A 56 -12.46 8.89 23.03
CA ASP A 56 -13.46 9.97 23.01
C ASP A 56 -14.79 9.37 22.52
N PRO A 57 -15.76 9.09 23.40
CA PRO A 57 -17.06 8.51 23.01
C PRO A 57 -17.83 9.42 22.04
N GLU A 58 -17.71 10.74 22.18
CA GLU A 58 -18.42 11.72 21.33
C GLU A 58 -17.90 11.69 19.87
N ALA A 59 -16.65 11.23 19.66
CA ALA A 59 -16.13 11.00 18.32
C ALA A 59 -16.83 9.82 17.61
N ILE A 60 -17.53 8.96 18.35
CA ILE A 60 -18.20 7.75 17.85
C ILE A 60 -19.72 7.89 17.90
N HIS A 61 -20.27 8.38 19.04
CA HIS A 61 -21.70 8.49 19.26
C HIS A 61 -22.36 9.39 18.20
N GLY A 62 -23.49 8.95 17.69
CA GLY A 62 -24.25 9.69 16.68
C GLY A 62 -23.64 9.71 15.26
N LYS A 63 -22.43 9.14 15.08
CA LYS A 63 -21.75 9.11 13.78
C LYS A 63 -21.77 7.74 13.10
N LEU A 64 -22.23 6.68 13.81
CA LEU A 64 -22.31 5.34 13.23
C LEU A 64 -23.39 5.27 12.16
N GLY A 65 -22.97 4.94 10.93
CA GLY A 65 -23.87 4.78 9.78
C GLY A 65 -24.44 6.08 9.20
N ASN A 66 -23.93 7.28 9.58
CA ASN A 66 -24.42 8.56 9.08
C ASN A 66 -23.27 9.56 8.82
N PRO A 67 -22.63 9.54 7.61
CA PRO A 67 -22.76 8.50 6.60
C PRO A 67 -22.03 7.22 6.97
N TYR A 68 -22.28 6.14 6.25
CA TYR A 68 -21.41 4.95 6.34
C TYR A 68 -20.01 5.26 5.81
N ALA A 69 -18.97 4.78 6.50
CA ALA A 69 -17.56 5.05 6.12
C ALA A 69 -17.18 4.55 4.72
N PHE A 70 -17.86 3.55 4.16
CA PHE A 70 -17.65 3.10 2.78
C PHE A 70 -18.38 3.97 1.72
N VAL A 71 -19.19 4.94 2.17
CA VAL A 71 -19.77 5.98 1.30
C VAL A 71 -18.96 7.27 1.41
N ASP A 72 -18.61 7.68 2.63
CA ASP A 72 -17.78 8.84 2.93
C ASP A 72 -16.82 8.50 4.08
N PRO A 73 -15.52 8.51 3.89
CA PRO A 73 -14.72 8.91 2.71
C PRO A 73 -14.72 7.92 1.53
N GLY A 74 -15.37 6.75 1.64
CA GLY A 74 -15.47 5.77 0.58
C GLY A 74 -14.44 4.64 0.68
N VAL A 75 -14.40 3.80 -0.35
CA VAL A 75 -13.54 2.61 -0.45
C VAL A 75 -12.53 2.78 -1.57
N SER A 76 -11.27 2.49 -1.28
CA SER A 76 -10.21 2.44 -2.29
C SER A 76 -10.01 1.03 -2.83
N ILE A 77 -9.86 0.91 -4.14
CA ILE A 77 -9.51 -0.34 -4.83
C ILE A 77 -8.04 -0.26 -5.23
N LYS A 78 -7.22 -1.16 -4.71
CA LYS A 78 -5.77 -1.14 -5.00
C LYS A 78 -5.47 -1.42 -6.48
N PRO A 79 -4.77 -0.55 -7.19
CA PRO A 79 -4.30 -0.83 -8.56
C PRO A 79 -3.15 -1.84 -8.57
N TYR A 80 -2.34 -1.90 -7.52
CA TYR A 80 -1.15 -2.75 -7.42
C TYR A 80 -1.23 -3.69 -6.20
N PRO A 81 -0.66 -4.92 -6.29
CA PRO A 81 -0.72 -5.93 -5.20
C PRO A 81 0.30 -5.67 -4.08
N CYS A 82 0.57 -4.42 -3.73
CA CYS A 82 1.60 -4.02 -2.78
C CYS A 82 1.09 -3.05 -1.69
N GLY A 83 2.01 -2.47 -0.92
CA GLY A 83 1.69 -1.48 0.10
C GLY A 83 1.10 -0.22 -0.51
N SER A 84 -0.11 0.18 -0.10
CA SER A 84 -0.81 1.35 -0.69
C SER A 84 -0.05 2.67 -0.55
N LEU A 85 0.93 2.74 0.34
CA LEU A 85 1.79 3.92 0.49
C LEU A 85 2.73 4.16 -0.70
N SER A 86 2.98 3.13 -1.56
CA SER A 86 3.74 3.28 -2.80
C SER A 86 2.87 3.67 -4.00
N HIS A 87 1.55 3.48 -3.93
CA HIS A 87 0.70 3.63 -5.12
C HIS A 87 0.74 5.02 -5.75
N PRO A 88 0.71 6.15 -4.99
CA PRO A 88 0.82 7.46 -5.61
C PRO A 88 2.12 7.64 -6.40
N SER A 89 3.25 7.19 -5.85
CA SER A 89 4.54 7.27 -6.56
C SER A 89 4.63 6.32 -7.75
N MET A 90 4.00 5.14 -7.66
CA MET A 90 3.91 4.19 -8.78
C MET A 90 3.10 4.78 -9.94
N ASP A 91 1.94 5.38 -9.65
CA ASP A 91 1.13 6.04 -10.68
C ASP A 91 1.86 7.23 -11.31
N ALA A 92 2.50 8.10 -10.49
CA ALA A 92 3.26 9.23 -11.00
C ALA A 92 4.43 8.80 -11.89
N LEU A 93 5.17 7.75 -11.49
CA LEU A 93 6.24 7.19 -12.31
C LEU A 93 5.70 6.61 -13.62
N LEU A 94 4.61 5.86 -13.57
CA LEU A 94 4.02 5.26 -14.75
C LEU A 94 3.50 6.32 -15.71
N ASP A 95 2.83 7.35 -15.19
CA ASP A 95 2.35 8.49 -15.98
C ASP A 95 3.53 9.19 -16.70
N LEU A 96 4.67 9.46 -16.00
CA LEU A 96 5.89 10.02 -16.60
C LEU A 96 6.47 9.11 -17.69
N ILE A 97 6.58 7.81 -17.42
CA ILE A 97 7.14 6.84 -18.40
C ILE A 97 6.28 6.80 -19.67
N LEU A 98 4.97 6.80 -19.53
CA LEU A 98 4.05 6.71 -20.65
C LEU A 98 3.94 8.03 -21.42
N GLU A 99 3.91 9.17 -20.74
CA GLU A 99 3.80 10.50 -21.36
C GLU A 99 5.05 10.82 -22.22
N HIS A 100 6.23 10.46 -21.73
CA HIS A 100 7.51 10.75 -22.41
C HIS A 100 8.09 9.55 -23.16
N ASP A 101 7.36 8.44 -23.24
CA ASP A 101 7.81 7.17 -23.84
C ASP A 101 9.22 6.73 -23.36
N VAL A 102 9.49 6.89 -22.07
CA VAL A 102 10.79 6.58 -21.46
C VAL A 102 11.10 5.09 -21.59
N GLN A 103 12.22 4.76 -22.21
CA GLN A 103 12.69 3.39 -22.30
C GLN A 103 13.57 3.04 -21.10
N SER A 104 13.46 1.80 -20.59
CA SER A 104 14.18 1.37 -19.37
C SER A 104 15.70 1.50 -19.50
N GLN A 105 16.25 1.25 -20.72
CA GLN A 105 17.70 1.40 -20.99
C GLN A 105 18.18 2.85 -20.89
N ASP A 106 17.29 3.85 -21.03
CA ASP A 106 17.64 5.27 -21.00
C ASP A 106 17.57 5.86 -19.58
N VAL A 107 16.99 5.14 -18.62
CA VAL A 107 16.92 5.59 -17.22
C VAL A 107 18.29 5.46 -16.56
N ALA A 108 18.83 6.58 -16.09
CA ALA A 108 20.06 6.62 -15.29
C ALA A 108 19.76 6.48 -13.80
N ALA A 109 18.72 7.16 -13.29
CA ALA A 109 18.32 7.12 -11.89
C ALA A 109 16.85 7.47 -11.72
N VAL A 110 16.24 6.93 -10.66
CA VAL A 110 14.92 7.32 -10.15
C VAL A 110 15.06 7.75 -8.70
N ARG A 111 14.63 8.96 -8.37
CA ARG A 111 14.59 9.44 -7.00
C ARG A 111 13.16 9.59 -6.52
N LEU A 112 12.90 9.17 -5.30
CA LEU A 112 11.60 9.32 -4.66
C LEU A 112 11.72 10.13 -3.38
N GLY A 113 11.30 11.39 -3.43
CA GLY A 113 11.08 12.22 -2.25
C GLY A 113 9.73 11.89 -1.61
N THR A 114 9.70 11.53 -0.32
CA THR A 114 8.47 11.18 0.39
C THR A 114 8.59 11.43 1.89
N THR A 115 7.58 11.01 2.67
CA THR A 115 7.52 11.22 4.11
C THR A 115 8.15 10.07 4.91
N SER A 116 8.55 10.34 6.16
CA SER A 116 9.11 9.35 7.09
C SER A 116 8.16 8.17 7.32
N ASN A 117 6.84 8.41 7.34
CA ASN A 117 5.84 7.35 7.48
C ASN A 117 5.84 6.36 6.32
N VAL A 118 6.03 6.84 5.08
CA VAL A 118 6.15 5.99 3.89
C VAL A 118 7.44 5.18 3.95
N LEU A 119 8.58 5.83 4.23
CA LEU A 119 9.88 5.17 4.33
C LEU A 119 9.91 4.10 5.43
N ALA A 120 9.31 4.39 6.59
CA ALA A 120 9.23 3.43 7.69
C ALA A 120 8.35 2.21 7.39
N ALA A 121 7.35 2.36 6.52
CA ALA A 121 6.48 1.26 6.13
C ALA A 121 7.01 0.43 4.96
N LEU A 122 7.62 1.09 3.97
CA LEU A 122 8.18 0.47 2.76
C LEU A 122 9.69 0.28 2.93
N ARG A 123 10.06 -0.52 3.89
CA ARG A 123 11.38 -0.57 4.52
C ARG A 123 12.36 -1.61 3.95
N TYR A 124 12.00 -2.28 2.85
CA TYR A 124 12.86 -3.30 2.24
C TYR A 124 13.59 -2.73 1.02
N PRO A 125 14.82 -2.19 1.18
CA PRO A 125 15.60 -1.69 0.04
C PRO A 125 16.04 -2.83 -0.90
N GLU A 126 16.29 -4.02 -0.35
CA GLU A 126 16.73 -5.21 -1.08
C GLU A 126 15.85 -6.42 -0.71
N PRO A 127 14.60 -6.48 -1.22
CA PRO A 127 13.68 -7.57 -0.89
C PRO A 127 14.23 -8.91 -1.38
N GLN A 128 14.04 -9.96 -0.58
CA GLN A 128 14.53 -11.31 -0.89
C GLN A 128 13.42 -12.25 -1.39
N ASN A 129 12.18 -11.80 -1.33
CA ASN A 129 11.00 -12.57 -1.71
C ASN A 129 9.83 -11.64 -2.06
N GLU A 130 8.74 -12.22 -2.58
CA GLU A 130 7.54 -11.49 -2.97
C GLU A 130 6.89 -10.70 -1.83
N LEU A 131 6.94 -11.22 -0.60
CA LEU A 131 6.30 -10.58 0.55
C LEU A 131 7.02 -9.29 0.94
N GLU A 132 8.35 -9.30 0.91
CA GLU A 132 9.18 -8.12 1.14
C GLU A 132 9.06 -7.12 -0.01
N ALA A 133 9.00 -7.62 -1.26
CA ALA A 133 8.84 -6.79 -2.46
C ALA A 133 7.57 -5.92 -2.42
N LYS A 134 6.48 -6.43 -1.84
CA LYS A 134 5.23 -5.67 -1.60
C LYS A 134 5.42 -4.45 -0.68
N PHE A 135 6.57 -4.34 -0.01
CA PHE A 135 6.96 -3.24 0.88
C PHE A 135 8.34 -2.66 0.53
N SER A 136 8.74 -2.76 -0.73
CA SER A 136 9.99 -2.24 -1.29
C SER A 136 9.73 -1.13 -2.30
N ILE A 137 10.16 0.09 -2.00
CA ILE A 137 10.10 1.20 -2.97
C ILE A 137 10.98 0.88 -4.20
N PRO A 138 12.25 0.45 -4.03
CA PRO A 138 13.09 0.14 -5.19
C PRO A 138 12.48 -0.91 -6.12
N PHE A 139 11.88 -1.97 -5.57
CA PHE A 139 11.21 -2.98 -6.39
C PHE A 139 9.97 -2.42 -7.09
N CYS A 140 9.07 -1.76 -6.35
CA CYS A 140 7.82 -1.24 -6.89
C CYS A 140 8.04 -0.23 -8.04
N LEU A 141 9.04 0.64 -7.92
CA LEU A 141 9.35 1.60 -8.97
C LEU A 141 10.21 0.97 -10.08
N GLY A 142 11.18 0.13 -9.73
CA GLY A 142 12.07 -0.53 -10.70
C GLY A 142 11.31 -1.43 -11.68
N ILE A 143 10.33 -2.19 -11.18
CA ILE A 143 9.53 -3.07 -12.05
C ILE A 143 8.66 -2.27 -13.04
N LEU A 144 8.15 -1.10 -12.63
CA LEU A 144 7.40 -0.22 -13.54
C LEU A 144 8.28 0.37 -14.63
N VAL A 145 9.54 0.71 -14.33
CA VAL A 145 10.51 1.16 -15.35
C VAL A 145 10.77 0.06 -16.36
N LEU A 146 10.90 -1.19 -15.93
CA LEU A 146 11.21 -2.32 -16.80
C LEU A 146 10.01 -2.78 -17.63
N GLU A 147 8.84 -2.93 -17.00
CA GLU A 147 7.70 -3.64 -17.59
C GLU A 147 6.49 -2.74 -17.85
N ARG A 148 6.53 -1.46 -17.42
CA ARG A 148 5.38 -0.53 -17.49
C ARG A 148 4.09 -1.12 -16.89
N HIS A 149 4.25 -2.17 -16.07
CA HIS A 149 3.18 -2.91 -15.43
C HIS A 149 3.62 -3.40 -14.05
N GLY A 150 2.66 -3.48 -13.09
CA GLY A 150 2.93 -3.92 -11.72
C GLY A 150 1.76 -4.76 -11.18
N GLY A 151 1.38 -5.81 -11.92
CA GLY A 151 0.34 -6.76 -11.57
C GLY A 151 0.84 -7.91 -10.68
N ILE A 152 0.00 -8.92 -10.48
CA ILE A 152 0.31 -10.09 -9.64
C ILE A 152 1.53 -10.86 -10.17
N GLU A 153 1.68 -10.95 -11.49
CA GLU A 153 2.79 -11.67 -12.14
C GLU A 153 4.15 -11.11 -11.79
N GLN A 154 4.25 -9.79 -11.56
CA GLN A 154 5.49 -9.13 -11.20
C GLN A 154 5.91 -9.40 -9.75
N PHE A 155 4.97 -9.72 -8.87
CA PHE A 155 5.23 -9.92 -7.44
C PHE A 155 5.42 -11.40 -7.10
N THR A 156 6.45 -12.02 -7.71
CA THR A 156 6.89 -13.40 -7.46
C THR A 156 8.34 -13.43 -6.98
N ASP A 157 8.74 -14.48 -6.28
CA ASP A 157 10.13 -14.65 -5.82
C ASP A 157 11.09 -14.66 -7.00
N GLU A 158 10.72 -15.29 -8.12
CA GLU A 158 11.51 -15.33 -9.34
C GLU A 158 11.77 -13.92 -9.90
N THR A 159 10.72 -13.11 -10.05
CA THR A 159 10.85 -11.73 -10.55
C THR A 159 11.70 -10.87 -9.62
N VAL A 160 11.51 -10.99 -8.30
CA VAL A 160 12.28 -10.23 -7.29
C VAL A 160 13.78 -10.52 -7.39
N LEU A 161 14.15 -11.74 -7.76
CA LEU A 161 15.55 -12.18 -7.85
C LEU A 161 16.15 -12.05 -9.24
N ARG A 162 15.41 -11.62 -10.24
CA ARG A 162 15.93 -11.39 -11.60
C ARG A 162 17.07 -10.37 -11.61
N PRO A 163 18.19 -10.63 -12.34
CA PRO A 163 19.34 -9.73 -12.37
C PRO A 163 19.02 -8.32 -12.91
N ASP A 164 18.19 -8.21 -13.94
CA ASP A 164 17.77 -6.92 -14.52
C ASP A 164 16.89 -6.11 -13.56
N VAL A 165 16.03 -6.79 -12.80
CA VAL A 165 15.21 -6.16 -11.74
C VAL A 165 16.10 -5.62 -10.63
N ARG A 166 17.07 -6.43 -10.15
CA ARG A 166 18.06 -6.04 -9.14
C ARG A 166 18.90 -4.84 -9.59
N GLU A 167 19.32 -4.87 -10.84
CA GLU A 167 20.09 -3.77 -11.43
C GLU A 167 19.22 -2.48 -11.49
N MET A 168 17.98 -2.56 -11.97
CA MET A 168 17.08 -1.41 -11.99
C MET A 168 16.77 -0.90 -10.59
N MET A 169 16.54 -1.77 -9.62
CA MET A 169 16.36 -1.40 -8.21
C MET A 169 17.52 -0.57 -7.66
N SER A 170 18.75 -0.88 -8.06
CA SER A 170 19.95 -0.14 -7.61
C SER A 170 19.99 1.32 -8.11
N ARG A 171 19.21 1.65 -9.14
CA ARG A 171 19.05 3.02 -9.65
C ARG A 171 17.94 3.80 -8.92
N VAL A 172 17.15 3.16 -8.05
CA VAL A 172 16.05 3.79 -7.33
C VAL A 172 16.50 4.21 -5.93
N THR A 173 16.40 5.50 -5.63
CA THR A 173 16.83 6.06 -4.34
C THR A 173 15.67 6.81 -3.66
N PRO A 174 15.01 6.22 -2.67
CA PRO A 174 14.06 6.94 -1.83
C PRO A 174 14.78 7.85 -0.82
N TYR A 175 14.21 9.02 -0.53
CA TYR A 175 14.75 9.96 0.45
C TYR A 175 13.63 10.70 1.19
N LEU A 176 13.95 11.20 2.40
CA LEU A 176 13.06 12.06 3.16
C LEU A 176 13.01 13.44 2.50
N HIS A 177 11.81 13.86 2.08
CA HIS A 177 11.58 15.19 1.53
C HIS A 177 10.99 16.10 2.60
N GLU A 178 11.79 17.02 3.13
CA GLU A 178 11.43 17.89 4.28
C GLU A 178 10.14 18.70 4.01
N GLY A 179 9.98 19.23 2.80
CA GLY A 179 8.78 19.99 2.44
C GLY A 179 7.50 19.16 2.44
N LEU A 180 7.57 17.88 2.02
CA LEU A 180 6.42 16.97 2.08
C LEU A 180 6.15 16.50 3.51
N GLU A 181 7.19 16.26 4.30
CA GLU A 181 7.09 15.91 5.72
C GLU A 181 6.36 16.99 6.50
N ALA A 182 6.71 18.26 6.29
CA ALA A 182 6.09 19.41 6.95
C ALA A 182 4.57 19.54 6.68
N LEU A 183 4.06 18.97 5.57
CA LEU A 183 2.64 18.97 5.24
C LEU A 183 1.83 17.89 6.01
N GLY A 184 2.52 17.05 6.80
CA GLY A 184 1.91 16.00 7.63
C GLY A 184 1.46 14.75 6.87
N PHE A 185 0.85 13.81 7.60
CA PHE A 185 0.59 12.44 7.13
C PHE A 185 -0.85 12.16 6.69
N GLN A 186 -1.71 13.16 6.65
CA GLN A 186 -3.12 12.98 6.29
C GLN A 186 -3.31 12.57 4.83
N ARG A 187 -2.35 12.89 3.97
CA ARG A 187 -2.28 12.44 2.58
C ARG A 187 -0.91 11.84 2.31
N ILE A 188 -0.89 10.78 1.52
CA ILE A 188 0.35 10.19 1.01
C ILE A 188 0.83 11.09 -0.12
N ARG A 189 1.99 11.74 0.06
CA ARG A 189 2.59 12.63 -0.94
C ARG A 189 3.96 12.12 -1.33
N SER A 190 4.30 12.29 -2.60
CA SER A 190 5.58 11.90 -3.15
C SER A 190 6.00 12.84 -4.28
N LEU A 191 7.31 13.03 -4.44
CA LEU A 191 7.92 13.64 -5.61
C LEU A 191 8.75 12.57 -6.31
N VAL A 192 8.38 12.22 -7.54
CA VAL A 192 9.13 11.28 -8.38
C VAL A 192 9.98 12.08 -9.34
N GLU A 193 11.28 11.75 -9.42
CA GLU A 193 12.24 12.34 -10.34
C GLU A 193 12.91 11.22 -11.13
N VAL A 194 12.84 11.28 -12.45
CA VAL A 194 13.52 10.34 -13.36
C VAL A 194 14.61 11.09 -14.11
N THR A 195 15.86 10.66 -13.93
CA THR A 195 17.01 11.19 -14.67
C THR A 195 17.34 10.22 -15.79
N LEU A 196 17.37 10.73 -17.02
CA LEU A 196 17.77 9.98 -18.21
C LEU A 196 19.29 10.06 -18.42
N LYS A 197 19.86 9.13 -19.18
CA LYS A 197 21.30 9.07 -19.49
C LYS A 197 21.83 10.28 -20.28
N ASP A 198 20.94 10.98 -20.99
CA ASP A 198 21.29 12.23 -21.71
C ASP A 198 21.30 13.47 -20.78
N GLY A 199 20.97 13.29 -19.49
CA GLY A 199 20.90 14.35 -18.49
C GLY A 199 19.52 14.98 -18.33
N THR A 200 18.53 14.60 -19.13
CA THR A 200 17.14 15.07 -18.97
C THR A 200 16.58 14.61 -17.63
N VAL A 201 15.91 15.51 -16.92
CA VAL A 201 15.23 15.21 -15.66
C VAL A 201 13.73 15.45 -15.85
N LEU A 202 12.95 14.41 -15.64
CA LEU A 202 11.49 14.46 -15.60
C LEU A 202 11.04 14.37 -14.14
N SER A 203 10.00 15.11 -13.75
CA SER A 203 9.52 15.08 -12.38
C SER A 203 8.01 15.22 -12.29
N GLN A 204 7.41 14.56 -11.29
CA GLN A 204 5.98 14.64 -11.02
C GLN A 204 5.69 14.49 -9.53
N GLU A 205 4.84 15.38 -9.01
CA GLU A 205 4.27 15.22 -7.67
C GLU A 205 3.04 14.34 -7.70
N ALA A 206 2.87 13.54 -6.64
CA ALA A 206 1.72 12.69 -6.42
C ALA A 206 1.14 12.87 -5.02
N SER A 207 -0.17 13.00 -4.92
CA SER A 207 -0.89 13.10 -3.65
C SER A 207 -2.07 12.12 -3.54
N SER A 208 -2.38 11.43 -4.62
CA SER A 208 -3.42 10.40 -4.69
C SER A 208 -3.03 9.34 -5.71
N SER A 209 -3.60 8.16 -5.60
CA SER A 209 -3.43 7.08 -6.59
C SER A 209 -4.76 6.73 -7.25
N ARG A 210 -4.68 6.08 -8.39
CA ARG A 210 -5.84 5.43 -9.00
C ARG A 210 -6.51 4.49 -8.00
N GLY A 211 -7.83 4.37 -8.11
CA GLY A 211 -8.64 3.52 -7.25
C GLY A 211 -8.98 4.12 -5.90
N THR A 212 -8.58 5.37 -5.61
CA THR A 212 -9.10 6.12 -4.47
C THR A 212 -10.42 6.82 -4.83
N PRO A 213 -11.24 7.24 -3.84
CA PRO A 213 -12.47 7.99 -4.12
C PRO A 213 -12.24 9.29 -4.92
N GLU A 214 -11.08 9.93 -4.75
CA GLU A 214 -10.69 11.15 -5.48
C GLU A 214 -10.25 10.87 -6.92
N ARG A 215 -9.71 9.67 -7.18
CA ARG A 215 -9.26 9.21 -8.50
C ARG A 215 -9.75 7.78 -8.75
N PRO A 216 -11.06 7.57 -8.94
CA PRO A 216 -11.62 6.24 -9.11
C PRO A 216 -11.10 5.56 -10.38
N MET A 217 -10.98 4.24 -10.34
CA MET A 217 -10.66 3.44 -11.54
C MET A 217 -11.83 3.50 -12.52
N THR A 218 -11.51 3.55 -13.81
CA THR A 218 -12.51 3.38 -14.87
C THR A 218 -13.04 1.95 -14.90
N ARG A 219 -14.10 1.72 -15.68
CA ARG A 219 -14.66 0.37 -15.86
C ARG A 219 -13.65 -0.55 -16.55
N GLU A 220 -12.90 -0.01 -17.51
CA GLU A 220 -11.87 -0.71 -18.26
C GLU A 220 -10.70 -1.10 -17.36
N GLU A 221 -10.24 -0.20 -16.48
CA GLU A 221 -9.19 -0.48 -15.49
C GLU A 221 -9.63 -1.55 -14.48
N LEU A 222 -10.89 -1.50 -14.02
CA LEU A 222 -11.44 -2.54 -13.14
C LEU A 222 -11.55 -3.88 -13.84
N ALA A 223 -11.95 -3.91 -15.11
CA ALA A 223 -12.01 -5.12 -15.91
C ALA A 223 -10.61 -5.72 -16.13
N ALA A 224 -9.62 -4.88 -16.47
CA ALA A 224 -8.23 -5.30 -16.62
C ALA A 224 -7.67 -5.89 -15.31
N LYS A 225 -7.93 -5.23 -14.18
CA LYS A 225 -7.56 -5.76 -12.86
C LYS A 225 -8.25 -7.10 -12.57
N PHE A 226 -9.52 -7.25 -12.90
CA PHE A 226 -10.23 -8.52 -12.71
C PHE A 226 -9.59 -9.63 -13.56
N GLN A 227 -9.26 -9.35 -14.81
CA GLN A 227 -8.57 -10.30 -15.69
C GLN A 227 -7.20 -10.69 -15.13
N ASP A 228 -6.37 -9.73 -14.72
CA ASP A 228 -5.06 -9.97 -14.08
C ASP A 228 -5.19 -10.88 -12.84
N CYS A 229 -6.19 -10.67 -12.01
CA CYS A 229 -6.42 -11.48 -10.82
C CYS A 229 -6.98 -12.88 -11.10
N SER A 230 -7.70 -13.07 -12.21
CA SER A 230 -8.47 -14.30 -12.50
C SER A 230 -7.80 -15.24 -13.51
N GLN A 231 -6.85 -14.76 -14.30
CA GLN A 231 -6.20 -15.52 -15.39
C GLN A 231 -5.56 -16.85 -14.94
N TRP A 232 -5.18 -16.96 -13.68
CA TRP A 232 -4.59 -18.17 -13.11
C TRP A 232 -5.61 -19.28 -12.82
N LEU A 233 -6.90 -18.95 -12.72
CA LEU A 233 -7.95 -19.87 -12.34
C LEU A 233 -9.04 -20.02 -13.41
N LEU A 234 -9.26 -18.97 -14.20
CA LEU A 234 -10.28 -18.93 -15.23
C LEU A 234 -9.59 -18.97 -16.59
N SER A 235 -9.83 -20.04 -17.38
CA SER A 235 -9.46 -20.02 -18.80
C SER A 235 -10.17 -18.86 -19.50
N ALA A 236 -9.48 -18.19 -20.40
CA ALA A 236 -10.11 -17.21 -21.27
C ALA A 236 -11.33 -17.87 -21.98
N ALA A 237 -12.52 -17.35 -21.68
CA ALA A 237 -13.75 -17.79 -22.35
C ALA A 237 -13.88 -17.10 -23.70
#